data_31bf6a5c84285dbe6ea98c2c624ba625
#
_entry.id   31bf6a5c84285dbe6ea98c2c624ba625
#
_cell.length_a   1.000
_cell.length_b   1.000
_cell.length_c   1.000
_cell.angle_alpha   90.00
_cell.angle_beta   90.00
_cell.angle_gamma   90.00
#
_symmetry.space_group_name_H-M   'P 1'
#
loop_
_entity.id
_entity.type
_entity.pdbx_description
1 polymer ?
#
loop_
_entity_poly.entity_id
_entity_poly.type
_entity_poly.pdbx_seq_one_letter_code
_entity_poly.pdbx_strand_id
1 'polypeptide(L)'
;MTALSEVIAACDATVAAHGVPNPSAGRFDPAEHGAVRAFVLEAVYEGYLLHYATPRAFQGLDEDLRLLAGDALYALGLARLAEDDDLEAVGELADLISLCAWAHAEGHPERAEELWEASARILSPAGGAGAAASVAGNLAPQR
;
A
#
# COMPACT_ATOMS: atom_id res chain seq x y z
N MET A 1 -8.95 7.06 16.61
CA MET A 1 -7.63 6.84 15.99
C MET A 1 -7.82 6.56 14.50
N THR A 2 -7.07 7.22 13.64
CA THR A 2 -7.16 7.00 12.20
C THR A 2 -6.38 5.76 11.80
N ALA A 3 -6.62 5.25 10.58
CA ALA A 3 -5.86 4.13 10.06
C ALA A 3 -4.36 4.45 9.99
N LEU A 4 -3.98 5.67 9.60
CA LEU A 4 -2.57 6.06 9.56
C LEU A 4 -1.95 6.14 10.96
N SER A 5 -2.72 6.56 11.99
CA SER A 5 -2.24 6.48 13.38
C SER A 5 -1.98 5.05 13.80
N GLU A 6 -2.84 4.13 13.38
CA GLU A 6 -2.67 2.68 13.64
C GLU A 6 -1.45 2.12 12.91
N VAL A 7 -1.21 2.56 11.68
CA VAL A 7 -0.01 2.17 10.92
C VAL A 7 1.25 2.61 11.66
N ILE A 8 1.31 3.85 12.13
CA ILE A 8 2.45 4.34 12.91
C ILE A 8 2.66 3.49 14.16
N ALA A 9 1.57 3.22 14.89
CA ALA A 9 1.64 2.44 16.13
C ALA A 9 2.09 0.99 15.91
N ALA A 10 1.89 0.45 14.72
CA ALA A 10 2.28 -0.93 14.38
C ALA A 10 3.76 -1.04 13.97
N CYS A 11 4.43 0.07 13.70
CA CYS A 11 5.84 0.09 13.32
C CYS A 11 6.74 -0.11 14.54
N ASP A 12 7.99 -0.54 14.29
CA ASP A 12 8.97 -0.59 15.36
C ASP A 12 9.29 0.84 15.88
N ALA A 13 9.92 0.92 17.05
CA ALA A 13 10.16 2.21 17.70
C ALA A 13 10.98 3.18 16.87
N THR A 14 11.93 2.69 16.08
CA THR A 14 12.79 3.54 15.24
C THR A 14 11.98 4.26 14.18
N VAL A 15 11.11 3.54 13.50
CA VAL A 15 10.24 4.11 12.46
C VAL A 15 9.12 4.95 13.09
N ALA A 16 8.49 4.43 14.13
CA ALA A 16 7.37 5.12 14.81
C ALA A 16 7.78 6.49 15.37
N ALA A 17 9.04 6.66 15.76
CA ALA A 17 9.57 7.94 16.24
C ALA A 17 9.47 9.06 15.19
N HIS A 18 9.38 8.71 13.92
CA HIS A 18 9.24 9.66 12.82
C HIS A 18 7.77 9.89 12.42
N GLY A 19 6.82 9.33 13.16
CA GLY A 19 5.40 9.53 12.89
C GLY A 19 4.99 10.98 13.06
N VAL A 20 4.13 11.48 12.15
CA VAL A 20 3.56 12.83 12.28
C VAL A 20 2.54 12.83 13.42
N PRO A 21 2.42 13.97 14.18
CA PRO A 21 1.52 14.02 15.34
C PRO A 21 0.04 13.80 15.02
N ASN A 22 -0.43 14.32 13.90
CA ASN A 22 -1.84 14.26 13.51
C ASN A 22 -1.96 13.84 12.05
N PRO A 23 -1.78 12.55 11.73
CA PRO A 23 -1.88 12.09 10.35
C PRO A 23 -3.31 12.24 9.82
N SER A 24 -3.42 12.38 8.50
CA SER A 24 -4.73 12.47 7.84
C SER A 24 -5.55 11.19 8.05
N ALA A 25 -6.83 11.23 7.69
CA ALA A 25 -7.71 10.07 7.80
C ALA A 25 -7.29 8.90 6.88
N GLY A 26 -6.51 9.19 5.83
CA GLY A 26 -6.08 8.17 4.87
C GLY A 26 -6.87 8.25 3.57
N ARG A 27 -6.56 7.32 2.68
CA ARG A 27 -7.14 7.26 1.33
C ARG A 27 -8.26 6.23 1.20
N PHE A 28 -8.22 5.16 2.01
CA PHE A 28 -9.07 3.98 1.81
C PHE A 28 -10.15 3.89 2.88
N ASP A 29 -11.41 3.85 2.44
CA ASP A 29 -12.56 3.85 3.34
C ASP A 29 -12.80 2.44 3.93
N PRO A 30 -12.77 2.28 5.27
CA PRO A 30 -13.09 1.00 5.89
C PRO A 30 -14.49 0.49 5.57
N ALA A 31 -15.43 1.38 5.29
CA ALA A 31 -16.78 0.98 4.89
C ALA A 31 -16.78 0.30 3.50
N GLU A 32 -15.85 0.69 2.64
CA GLU A 32 -15.72 0.14 1.30
C GLU A 32 -14.91 -1.15 1.28
N HIS A 33 -13.81 -1.21 2.04
CA HIS A 33 -12.84 -2.31 1.95
C HIS A 33 -12.91 -3.30 3.11
N GLY A 34 -13.57 -2.95 4.21
CA GLY A 34 -13.47 -3.63 5.48
C GLY A 34 -12.27 -3.11 6.29
N ALA A 35 -12.33 -3.28 7.61
CA ALA A 35 -11.33 -2.66 8.50
C ALA A 35 -9.91 -3.19 8.25
N VAL A 36 -9.75 -4.49 8.07
CA VAL A 36 -8.42 -5.10 7.87
C VAL A 36 -7.82 -4.68 6.54
N ARG A 37 -8.58 -4.80 5.45
CA ARG A 37 -8.09 -4.40 4.12
C ARG A 37 -7.80 -2.90 4.05
N ALA A 38 -8.62 -2.05 4.67
CA ALA A 38 -8.37 -0.61 4.70
C ALA A 38 -7.06 -0.28 5.42
N PHE A 39 -6.83 -0.89 6.58
CA PHE A 39 -5.57 -0.73 7.30
C PHE A 39 -4.38 -1.18 6.45
N VAL A 40 -4.48 -2.35 5.83
CA VAL A 40 -3.41 -2.91 4.98
C VAL A 40 -3.15 -2.03 3.77
N LEU A 41 -4.20 -1.57 3.09
CA LEU A 41 -4.05 -0.66 1.95
C LEU A 41 -3.35 0.62 2.35
N GLU A 42 -3.68 1.20 3.52
CA GLU A 42 -2.98 2.38 4.02
C GLU A 42 -1.51 2.10 4.31
N ALA A 43 -1.21 0.96 4.95
CA ALA A 43 0.17 0.59 5.27
C ALA A 43 1.01 0.39 4.01
N VAL A 44 0.50 -0.36 3.03
CA VAL A 44 1.21 -0.65 1.79
C VAL A 44 1.35 0.62 0.94
N TYR A 45 0.31 1.45 0.88
CA TYR A 45 0.39 2.72 0.17
C TYR A 45 1.42 3.66 0.80
N GLU A 46 1.47 3.71 2.12
CA GLU A 46 2.49 4.50 2.81
C GLU A 46 3.90 3.97 2.51
N GLY A 47 4.05 2.65 2.46
CA GLY A 47 5.30 2.02 2.02
C GLY A 47 5.69 2.44 0.60
N TYR A 48 4.74 2.46 -0.31
CA TYR A 48 4.92 2.95 -1.67
C TYR A 48 5.37 4.42 -1.68
N LEU A 49 4.71 5.28 -0.90
CA LEU A 49 5.07 6.70 -0.82
C LEU A 49 6.46 6.91 -0.25
N LEU A 50 6.88 6.10 0.72
CA LEU A 50 8.23 6.14 1.27
C LEU A 50 9.29 5.79 0.23
N HIS A 51 8.99 4.88 -0.68
CA HIS A 51 9.93 4.52 -1.75
C HIS A 51 9.98 5.54 -2.89
N TYR A 52 8.84 6.13 -3.27
CA TYR A 52 8.76 6.84 -4.55
C TYR A 52 8.23 8.27 -4.46
N ALA A 53 7.66 8.69 -3.34
CA ALA A 53 6.96 9.96 -3.27
C ALA A 53 7.09 10.61 -1.89
N THR A 54 6.03 11.30 -1.43
CA THR A 54 6.02 11.98 -0.13
C THR A 54 5.12 11.21 0.83
N PRO A 55 5.64 10.69 1.95
CA PRO A 55 4.82 9.99 2.92
C PRO A 55 3.82 10.92 3.60
N ARG A 56 2.69 10.36 4.04
CA ARG A 56 1.62 11.09 4.73
C ARG A 56 1.73 10.97 6.25
N ALA A 57 2.31 9.87 6.73
CA ALA A 57 2.31 9.51 8.14
C ALA A 57 3.67 9.69 8.81
N PHE A 58 4.73 9.92 8.05
CA PHE A 58 6.09 9.99 8.55
C PHE A 58 6.83 11.21 8.02
N GLN A 59 7.78 11.72 8.81
CA GLN A 59 8.60 12.87 8.44
C GLN A 59 10.00 12.74 9.01
N GLY A 60 10.97 13.42 8.40
CA GLY A 60 12.33 13.50 8.93
C GLY A 60 13.16 12.24 8.79
N LEU A 61 12.77 11.30 7.93
CA LEU A 61 13.58 10.11 7.66
C LEU A 61 14.64 10.43 6.61
N ASP A 62 15.86 9.92 6.83
CA ASP A 62 16.87 9.94 5.78
C ASP A 62 16.53 8.90 4.68
N GLU A 63 17.29 8.91 3.59
CA GLU A 63 17.03 8.07 2.43
C GLU A 63 17.05 6.57 2.79
N ASP A 64 18.06 6.15 3.55
CA ASP A 64 18.17 4.73 3.93
C ASP A 64 17.02 4.29 4.80
N LEU A 65 16.64 5.11 5.78
CA LEU A 65 15.53 4.79 6.67
C LEU A 65 14.20 4.79 5.93
N ARG A 66 14.03 5.66 4.94
CA ARG A 66 12.84 5.64 4.08
C ARG A 66 12.67 4.31 3.36
N LEU A 67 13.76 3.80 2.78
CA LEU A 67 13.72 2.51 2.07
C LEU A 67 13.40 1.37 3.02
N LEU A 68 14.06 1.34 4.17
CA LEU A 68 13.82 0.30 5.18
C LEU A 68 12.39 0.36 5.73
N ALA A 69 11.90 1.56 6.03
CA ALA A 69 10.54 1.75 6.54
C ALA A 69 9.50 1.34 5.48
N GLY A 70 9.74 1.69 4.22
CA GLY A 70 8.86 1.29 3.12
C GLY A 70 8.74 -0.23 3.00
N ASP A 71 9.86 -0.93 3.03
CA ASP A 71 9.89 -2.40 3.00
C ASP A 71 9.19 -2.99 4.22
N ALA A 72 9.40 -2.41 5.40
CA ALA A 72 8.76 -2.88 6.63
C ALA A 72 7.24 -2.74 6.56
N LEU A 73 6.74 -1.66 5.95
CA LEU A 73 5.30 -1.47 5.78
C LEU A 73 4.70 -2.43 4.75
N TYR A 74 5.40 -2.74 3.68
CA TYR A 74 4.99 -3.78 2.75
C TYR A 74 4.85 -5.13 3.49
N ALA A 75 5.88 -5.49 4.25
CA ALA A 75 5.87 -6.73 5.03
C ALA A 75 4.75 -6.75 6.06
N LEU A 76 4.53 -5.66 6.77
CA LEU A 76 3.46 -5.53 7.75
C LEU A 76 2.09 -5.78 7.13
N GLY A 77 1.82 -5.15 5.99
CA GLY A 77 0.55 -5.30 5.30
C GLY A 77 0.30 -6.72 4.82
N LEU A 78 1.29 -7.31 4.15
CA LEU A 78 1.17 -8.67 3.62
C LEU A 78 1.05 -9.71 4.75
N ALA A 79 1.80 -9.54 5.84
CA ALA A 79 1.71 -10.43 6.99
C ALA A 79 0.33 -10.37 7.64
N ARG A 80 -0.25 -9.18 7.76
CA ARG A 80 -1.58 -9.01 8.35
C ARG A 80 -2.65 -9.70 7.52
N LEU A 81 -2.57 -9.62 6.19
CA LEU A 81 -3.49 -10.31 5.30
C LEU A 81 -3.34 -11.83 5.40
N ALA A 82 -2.11 -12.32 5.50
CA ALA A 82 -1.85 -13.75 5.64
C ALA A 82 -2.41 -14.28 6.97
N GLU A 83 -2.28 -13.53 8.06
CA GLU A 83 -2.87 -13.87 9.34
C GLU A 83 -4.39 -13.97 9.28
N ASP A 84 -5.01 -13.17 8.42
CA ASP A 84 -6.46 -13.13 8.21
C ASP A 84 -6.91 -14.11 7.11
N ASP A 85 -6.03 -14.95 6.62
CA ASP A 85 -6.27 -15.91 5.51
C ASP A 85 -6.77 -15.24 4.22
N ASP A 86 -6.48 -13.95 4.02
CA ASP A 86 -6.90 -13.20 2.84
C ASP A 86 -5.87 -13.31 1.72
N LEU A 87 -5.76 -14.51 1.15
CA LEU A 87 -4.75 -14.80 0.13
C LEU A 87 -5.02 -14.09 -1.19
N GLU A 88 -6.27 -13.79 -1.49
CA GLU A 88 -6.64 -12.97 -2.66
C GLU A 88 -5.97 -11.60 -2.57
N ALA A 89 -6.09 -10.93 -1.43
CA ALA A 89 -5.49 -9.62 -1.24
C ALA A 89 -3.96 -9.69 -1.19
N VAL A 90 -3.38 -10.74 -0.62
CA VAL A 90 -1.92 -10.96 -0.65
C VAL A 90 -1.43 -10.98 -2.10
N GLY A 91 -2.06 -11.77 -2.95
CA GLY A 91 -1.68 -11.89 -4.36
C GLY A 91 -1.84 -10.57 -5.10
N GLU A 92 -2.95 -9.87 -4.89
CA GLU A 92 -3.23 -8.60 -5.54
C GLU A 92 -2.20 -7.53 -5.15
N LEU A 93 -1.89 -7.40 -3.87
CA LEU A 93 -0.92 -6.39 -3.42
C LEU A 93 0.52 -6.74 -3.78
N ALA A 94 0.88 -8.02 -3.77
CA ALA A 94 2.21 -8.44 -4.24
C ALA A 94 2.42 -8.06 -5.71
N ASP A 95 1.42 -8.29 -6.56
CA ASP A 95 1.46 -7.88 -7.96
C ASP A 95 1.51 -6.36 -8.11
N LEU A 96 0.72 -5.63 -7.32
CA LEU A 96 0.72 -4.17 -7.34
C LEU A 96 2.10 -3.60 -7.00
N ILE A 97 2.74 -4.12 -5.95
CA ILE A 97 4.09 -3.69 -5.55
C ILE A 97 5.07 -3.89 -6.71
N SER A 98 5.04 -5.06 -7.34
CA SER A 98 5.93 -5.38 -8.46
C SER A 98 5.67 -4.50 -9.68
N LEU A 99 4.40 -4.28 -10.02
CA LEU A 99 4.01 -3.46 -11.18
C LEU A 99 4.35 -1.98 -10.96
N CYS A 100 4.19 -1.48 -9.74
CA CYS A 100 4.60 -0.11 -9.41
C CYS A 100 6.10 0.07 -9.54
N ALA A 101 6.87 -0.90 -9.08
CA ALA A 101 8.33 -0.87 -9.21
C ALA A 101 8.74 -0.84 -10.69
N TRP A 102 8.09 -1.65 -11.52
CA TRP A 102 8.31 -1.65 -12.96
C TRP A 102 7.96 -0.28 -13.57
N ALA A 103 6.81 0.29 -13.23
CA ALA A 103 6.36 1.57 -13.77
C ALA A 103 7.36 2.70 -13.48
N HIS A 104 7.87 2.76 -12.25
CA HIS A 104 8.89 3.75 -11.89
C HIS A 104 10.22 3.51 -12.59
N ALA A 105 10.65 2.24 -12.71
CA ALA A 105 11.89 1.90 -13.39
C ALA A 105 11.87 2.27 -14.88
N GLU A 106 10.69 2.15 -15.52
CA GLU A 106 10.50 2.49 -16.93
C GLU A 106 10.22 3.98 -17.16
N GLY A 107 10.20 4.80 -16.11
CA GLY A 107 9.96 6.23 -16.24
C GLY A 107 8.49 6.60 -16.46
N HIS A 108 7.56 5.76 -16.02
CA HIS A 108 6.12 5.97 -16.14
C HIS A 108 5.42 5.99 -14.77
N PRO A 109 5.80 6.94 -13.87
CA PRO A 109 5.22 6.98 -12.52
C PRO A 109 3.70 7.18 -12.50
N GLU A 110 3.14 7.80 -13.54
CA GLU A 110 1.68 8.00 -13.67
C GLU A 110 0.92 6.67 -13.75
N ARG A 111 1.53 5.61 -14.25
CA ARG A 111 0.92 4.29 -14.31
C ARG A 111 0.76 3.67 -12.92
N ALA A 112 1.64 4.03 -12.00
CA ALA A 112 1.53 3.52 -10.63
C ALA A 112 0.21 3.96 -9.98
N GLU A 113 -0.21 5.21 -10.20
CA GLU A 113 -1.48 5.68 -9.65
C GLU A 113 -2.68 4.94 -10.26
N GLU A 114 -2.66 4.66 -11.55
CA GLU A 114 -3.69 3.87 -12.21
C GLU A 114 -3.76 2.45 -11.63
N LEU A 115 -2.59 1.84 -11.37
CA LEU A 115 -2.50 0.51 -10.76
C LEU A 115 -3.08 0.52 -9.35
N TRP A 116 -2.79 1.55 -8.55
CA TRP A 116 -3.35 1.70 -7.21
C TRP A 116 -4.86 1.81 -7.23
N GLU A 117 -5.42 2.61 -8.12
CA GLU A 117 -6.87 2.74 -8.27
C GLU A 117 -7.53 1.42 -8.65
N ALA A 118 -6.92 0.69 -9.58
CA ALA A 118 -7.43 -0.60 -10.02
C ALA A 118 -7.42 -1.63 -8.89
N SER A 119 -6.30 -1.74 -8.17
CA SER A 119 -6.18 -2.69 -7.05
C SER A 119 -7.14 -2.35 -5.91
N ALA A 120 -7.32 -1.07 -5.61
CA ALA A 120 -8.26 -0.65 -4.56
C ALA A 120 -9.69 -1.05 -4.92
N ARG A 121 -10.10 -0.91 -6.18
CA ARG A 121 -11.43 -1.37 -6.62
C ARG A 121 -11.61 -2.87 -6.48
N ILE A 122 -10.59 -3.62 -6.84
CA ILE A 122 -10.59 -5.08 -6.74
C ILE A 122 -10.72 -5.53 -5.29
N LEU A 123 -10.09 -4.83 -4.39
CA LEU A 123 -10.08 -5.15 -2.97
C LEU A 123 -11.27 -4.53 -2.22
N SER A 124 -12.32 -4.14 -2.95
CA SER A 124 -13.62 -3.81 -2.38
C SER A 124 -14.61 -4.92 -2.73
N PRO A 125 -15.61 -5.20 -1.89
CA PRO A 125 -16.62 -6.23 -2.18
C PRO A 125 -17.34 -6.02 -3.51
N ALA A 126 -17.46 -4.78 -3.99
CA ALA A 126 -18.14 -4.45 -5.25
C ALA A 126 -17.25 -4.63 -6.47
N GLY A 127 -15.91 -4.74 -6.29
CA GLY A 127 -14.97 -4.76 -7.41
C GLY A 127 -14.88 -6.07 -8.17
N GLY A 128 -14.92 -7.17 -7.48
CA GLY A 128 -14.86 -8.51 -8.08
C GLY A 128 -13.51 -8.88 -8.69
N ALA A 129 -13.14 -10.16 -8.57
CA ALA A 129 -11.84 -10.67 -9.01
C ALA A 129 -11.63 -10.57 -10.53
N GLY A 130 -12.71 -10.68 -11.33
CA GLY A 130 -12.61 -10.64 -12.78
C GLY A 130 -12.19 -9.28 -13.34
N ALA A 131 -12.59 -8.19 -12.71
CA ALA A 131 -12.19 -6.85 -13.12
C ALA A 131 -10.71 -6.60 -12.91
N ALA A 132 -10.16 -7.17 -11.88
CA ALA A 132 -8.76 -7.08 -11.49
C ALA A 132 -7.81 -7.60 -12.55
N ALA A 133 -8.00 -8.85 -12.90
CA ALA A 133 -7.15 -9.53 -13.86
C ALA A 133 -7.13 -8.80 -15.20
N SER A 134 -8.27 -8.25 -15.61
CA SER A 134 -8.39 -7.50 -16.86
C SER A 134 -7.57 -6.23 -16.85
N VAL A 135 -7.67 -5.44 -15.77
CA VAL A 135 -6.93 -4.18 -15.66
C VAL A 135 -5.43 -4.42 -15.59
N ALA A 136 -5.01 -5.35 -14.76
CA ALA A 136 -3.59 -5.67 -14.62
C ALA A 136 -3.00 -6.17 -15.95
N GLY A 137 -3.75 -6.99 -16.68
CA GLY A 137 -3.33 -7.49 -17.98
C GLY A 137 -3.13 -6.38 -19.00
N ASN A 138 -3.93 -5.32 -18.93
CA ASN A 138 -3.84 -4.20 -19.86
C ASN A 138 -2.74 -3.20 -19.52
N LEU A 139 -2.35 -3.09 -18.27
CA LEU A 139 -1.39 -2.10 -17.80
C LEU A 139 0.02 -2.66 -17.64
N ALA A 140 0.15 -3.97 -17.43
CA ALA A 140 1.44 -4.62 -17.20
C ALA A 140 2.15 -4.94 -18.50
N PRO A 141 3.51 -4.94 -18.51
CA PRO A 141 4.26 -5.53 -19.61
C PRO A 141 4.01 -7.04 -19.63
N GLN A 142 4.24 -7.65 -20.76
CA GLN A 142 4.20 -9.10 -20.84
C GLN A 142 5.31 -9.69 -20.00
N ARG A 143 4.95 -10.57 -19.10
CA ARG A 143 5.90 -11.23 -18.23
C ARG A 143 6.45 -12.49 -18.87
#